data_e931d476e0af58cf22befd34937cc0f5
#
_entry.id   e931d476e0af58cf22befd34937cc0f5
#
_cell.length_a   1.000
_cell.length_b   1.000
_cell.length_c   1.000
_cell.angle_alpha   90.00
_cell.angle_beta   90.00
_cell.angle_gamma   90.00
#
_symmetry.space_group_name_H-M   'P 1'
#
loop_
_entity.id
_entity.type
_entity.pdbx_description
1 polymer ?
#
loop_
_entity_poly.entity_id
_entity_poly.type
_entity_poly.pdbx_seq_one_letter_code
_entity_poly.pdbx_strand_id
1 'polypeptide(L)'
;MASFIIEGGHSLHGEITPQGAKNEVLQEICATLLTSEKVTIENIPDIADVNNLINQLMNMGVSVTRNGVGCFTFQADNVNLDYIDSEEYINGCSRLRGSVMFIGPLLGRFGKATMSEPGGDKIGRRRLDTHILGLQKLGAEFSFDMEKRVYRMNAKKLKGCSMLLDEASVTGTANIIMAAVLAEGTTTIYNAACEPYIQQLCRMLNKMGAKISGIASNLITIEGVTELGGCTQRALPDMIEVGSFIGMAAMTKSELTIKNVSFENLGIIPESFRRLGIKFEQRGDDIYIPKQEHYEIDSFIDGSIMNISDAPWPGLTPDLLSVLLVTAIQAKGSVLIHQKMFESRLFFVDKLIDMGAQIILCDPHRAVVIGHDRRFTLKPRSMSSPDIRAGIALLIAAMSADGISRIDNIEQIDRGYQNLEERLNSIGAKITRS
;
A
#
# COMPACT_ATOMS: atom_id res chain seq x y z
N MET A 1 15.59 -15.61 -11.31
CA MET A 1 15.24 -14.68 -10.20
C MET A 1 16.16 -13.49 -10.32
N ALA A 2 15.59 -12.32 -10.51
CA ALA A 2 16.38 -11.10 -10.57
C ALA A 2 16.90 -10.71 -9.18
N SER A 3 18.02 -10.05 -9.13
CA SER A 3 18.66 -9.62 -7.88
C SER A 3 19.19 -8.18 -7.98
N PHE A 4 19.25 -7.49 -6.85
CA PHE A 4 20.01 -6.27 -6.70
C PHE A 4 21.38 -6.57 -6.12
N ILE A 5 22.41 -5.98 -6.73
CA ILE A 5 23.77 -5.88 -6.18
C ILE A 5 23.93 -4.43 -5.71
N ILE A 6 24.14 -4.23 -4.42
CA ILE A 6 24.15 -2.91 -3.78
C ILE A 6 25.55 -2.66 -3.21
N GLU A 7 26.23 -1.65 -3.70
CA GLU A 7 27.43 -1.11 -3.05
C GLU A 7 26.97 -0.06 -2.03
N GLY A 8 27.05 -0.40 -0.76
CA GLY A 8 26.62 0.45 0.34
C GLY A 8 27.60 1.54 0.71
N GLY A 9 27.25 2.39 1.68
CA GLY A 9 28.08 3.47 2.17
C GLY A 9 28.05 4.77 1.35
N HIS A 10 27.18 4.84 0.32
CA HIS A 10 27.01 6.04 -0.50
C HIS A 10 25.87 6.91 0.02
N SER A 11 26.14 8.22 0.16
CA SER A 11 25.11 9.21 0.48
C SER A 11 24.33 9.60 -0.75
N LEU A 12 23.00 9.81 -0.57
CA LEU A 12 22.12 10.30 -1.61
C LEU A 12 22.09 11.83 -1.59
N HIS A 13 21.91 12.45 -2.78
CA HIS A 13 21.89 13.90 -2.95
C HIS A 13 20.90 14.32 -4.02
N GLY A 14 20.28 15.49 -3.83
CA GLY A 14 19.39 16.07 -4.82
C GLY A 14 17.91 15.90 -4.50
N GLU A 15 17.12 15.64 -5.54
CA GLU A 15 15.66 15.58 -5.44
C GLU A 15 15.12 14.24 -5.94
N ILE A 16 14.09 13.74 -5.26
CA ILE A 16 13.35 12.55 -5.69
C ILE A 16 11.85 12.80 -5.57
N THR A 17 11.10 12.37 -6.57
CA THR A 17 9.63 12.48 -6.57
C THR A 17 9.02 11.11 -6.32
N PRO A 18 8.10 10.96 -5.34
CA PRO A 18 7.40 9.71 -5.13
C PRO A 18 6.52 9.34 -6.33
N GLN A 19 6.40 8.05 -6.57
CA GLN A 19 5.44 7.52 -7.54
C GLN A 19 4.00 7.69 -7.06
N GLY A 20 3.01 7.40 -7.93
CA GLY A 20 1.60 7.35 -7.54
C GLY A 20 1.31 6.23 -6.54
N ALA A 21 0.35 6.48 -5.65
CA ALA A 21 0.01 5.56 -4.56
C ALA A 21 -0.59 4.25 -5.08
N LYS A 22 0.17 3.16 -4.98
CA LYS A 22 -0.27 1.82 -5.40
C LYS A 22 -1.65 1.46 -4.84
N ASN A 23 -1.83 1.61 -3.53
CA ASN A 23 -3.06 1.18 -2.85
C ASN A 23 -4.29 2.01 -3.23
N GLU A 24 -4.09 3.24 -3.70
CA GLU A 24 -5.13 4.11 -4.26
C GLU A 24 -5.49 3.67 -5.68
N VAL A 25 -4.49 3.60 -6.55
CA VAL A 25 -4.66 3.29 -7.98
C VAL A 25 -5.35 1.95 -8.20
N LEU A 26 -5.04 0.92 -7.41
CA LEU A 26 -5.71 -0.38 -7.52
C LEU A 26 -7.23 -0.28 -7.26
N GLN A 27 -7.67 0.58 -6.34
CA GLN A 27 -9.08 0.80 -6.05
C GLN A 27 -9.76 1.63 -7.15
N GLU A 28 -9.11 2.70 -7.58
CA GLU A 28 -9.63 3.60 -8.61
C GLU A 28 -9.76 2.91 -9.97
N ILE A 29 -8.80 2.07 -10.34
CA ILE A 29 -8.87 1.24 -11.55
C ILE A 29 -10.06 0.28 -11.49
N CYS A 30 -10.32 -0.38 -10.36
CA CYS A 30 -11.49 -1.24 -10.21
C CYS A 30 -12.80 -0.45 -10.28
N ALA A 31 -12.84 0.77 -9.74
CA ALA A 31 -14.02 1.63 -9.75
C ALA A 31 -14.42 2.07 -11.18
N THR A 32 -13.52 2.01 -12.16
CA THR A 32 -13.86 2.30 -13.57
C THR A 32 -14.91 1.34 -14.15
N LEU A 33 -15.06 0.14 -13.58
CA LEU A 33 -16.11 -0.81 -13.94
C LEU A 33 -17.53 -0.33 -13.59
N LEU A 34 -17.67 0.67 -12.72
CA LEU A 34 -18.99 1.17 -12.26
C LEU A 34 -19.71 2.02 -13.30
N THR A 35 -19.06 2.43 -14.39
CA THR A 35 -19.63 3.27 -15.44
C THR A 35 -19.26 2.77 -16.84
N SER A 36 -20.07 3.10 -17.85
CA SER A 36 -19.74 2.94 -19.27
C SER A 36 -18.98 4.14 -19.85
N GLU A 37 -18.97 5.24 -19.10
CA GLU A 37 -18.31 6.48 -19.50
C GLU A 37 -16.80 6.39 -19.33
N LYS A 38 -16.08 7.31 -19.97
CA LYS A 38 -14.61 7.36 -19.87
C LYS A 38 -14.15 7.88 -18.52
N VAL A 39 -13.26 7.13 -17.89
CA VAL A 39 -12.60 7.53 -16.66
C VAL A 39 -11.09 7.62 -16.92
N THR A 40 -10.51 8.79 -16.70
CA THR A 40 -9.07 9.01 -16.85
C THR A 40 -8.41 9.06 -15.47
N ILE A 41 -7.38 8.25 -15.28
CA ILE A 41 -6.59 8.23 -14.05
C ILE A 41 -5.15 8.63 -14.39
N GLU A 42 -4.63 9.61 -13.66
CA GLU A 42 -3.27 10.13 -13.78
C GLU A 42 -2.41 9.69 -12.59
N ASN A 43 -1.11 9.74 -12.76
CA ASN A 43 -0.11 9.34 -11.77
C ASN A 43 -0.18 7.85 -11.40
N ILE A 44 -0.55 7.00 -12.36
CA ILE A 44 -0.53 5.54 -12.21
C ILE A 44 0.93 5.07 -12.24
N PRO A 45 1.43 4.37 -11.19
CA PRO A 45 2.78 3.84 -11.20
C PRO A 45 2.91 2.62 -12.13
N ASP A 46 4.04 2.54 -12.83
CA ASP A 46 4.37 1.37 -13.68
C ASP A 46 4.99 0.27 -12.82
N ILE A 47 4.15 -0.51 -12.16
CA ILE A 47 4.52 -1.61 -11.26
C ILE A 47 3.75 -2.88 -11.60
N ALA A 48 4.32 -4.03 -11.27
CA ALA A 48 3.78 -5.33 -11.66
C ALA A 48 2.32 -5.56 -11.22
N ASP A 49 1.96 -5.18 -9.99
CA ASP A 49 0.60 -5.37 -9.47
C ASP A 49 -0.44 -4.53 -10.23
N VAL A 50 -0.09 -3.29 -10.60
CA VAL A 50 -0.97 -2.39 -11.37
C VAL A 50 -1.14 -2.89 -12.80
N ASN A 51 -0.03 -3.25 -13.47
CA ASN A 51 -0.06 -3.76 -14.83
C ASN A 51 -0.88 -5.06 -14.93
N ASN A 52 -0.75 -5.96 -13.95
CA ASN A 52 -1.57 -7.16 -13.88
C ASN A 52 -3.07 -6.85 -13.76
N LEU A 53 -3.43 -5.85 -12.95
CA LEU A 53 -4.84 -5.45 -12.78
C LEU A 53 -5.40 -4.85 -14.08
N ILE A 54 -4.64 -3.99 -14.74
CA ILE A 54 -5.01 -3.40 -16.04
C ILE A 54 -5.21 -4.50 -17.10
N ASN A 55 -4.31 -5.49 -17.15
CA ASN A 55 -4.43 -6.61 -18.07
C ASN A 55 -5.71 -7.43 -17.82
N GLN A 56 -6.09 -7.65 -16.55
CA GLN A 56 -7.35 -8.33 -16.22
C GLN A 56 -8.57 -7.54 -16.70
N LEU A 57 -8.57 -6.22 -16.57
CA LEU A 57 -9.64 -5.37 -17.11
C LEU A 57 -9.71 -5.43 -18.64
N MET A 58 -8.57 -5.37 -19.34
CA MET A 58 -8.52 -5.48 -20.79
C MET A 58 -9.08 -6.83 -21.28
N ASN A 59 -8.71 -7.91 -20.63
CA ASN A 59 -9.24 -9.25 -20.93
C ASN A 59 -10.73 -9.38 -20.61
N MET A 60 -11.22 -8.60 -19.65
CA MET A 60 -12.66 -8.49 -19.33
C MET A 60 -13.44 -7.63 -20.35
N GLY A 61 -12.75 -7.02 -21.33
CA GLY A 61 -13.37 -6.20 -22.38
C GLY A 61 -13.38 -4.70 -22.10
N VAL A 62 -12.71 -4.23 -21.05
CA VAL A 62 -12.53 -2.79 -20.82
C VAL A 62 -11.53 -2.22 -21.82
N SER A 63 -11.92 -1.14 -22.52
CA SER A 63 -11.02 -0.41 -23.39
C SER A 63 -10.06 0.43 -22.55
N VAL A 64 -8.75 0.24 -22.74
CA VAL A 64 -7.71 0.98 -22.03
C VAL A 64 -6.83 1.72 -23.01
N THR A 65 -6.74 3.04 -22.87
CA THR A 65 -5.92 3.92 -23.71
C THR A 65 -4.85 4.59 -22.84
N ARG A 66 -3.59 4.43 -23.21
CA ARG A 66 -2.47 5.13 -22.57
C ARG A 66 -2.30 6.51 -23.20
N ASN A 67 -2.55 7.56 -22.43
CA ASN A 67 -2.47 8.96 -22.87
C ASN A 67 -1.08 9.59 -22.65
N GLY A 68 -0.24 8.94 -21.85
CA GLY A 68 1.10 9.40 -21.49
C GLY A 68 1.71 8.57 -20.38
N VAL A 69 2.80 9.05 -19.82
CA VAL A 69 3.45 8.38 -18.67
C VAL A 69 2.51 8.45 -17.46
N GLY A 70 2.13 7.30 -16.93
CA GLY A 70 1.23 7.20 -15.77
C GLY A 70 -0.17 7.76 -16.00
N CYS A 71 -0.61 7.96 -17.24
CA CYS A 71 -1.94 8.49 -17.56
C CYS A 71 -2.70 7.52 -18.47
N PHE A 72 -3.83 6.99 -18.00
CA PHE A 72 -4.64 6.02 -18.71
C PHE A 72 -6.11 6.42 -18.68
N THR A 73 -6.82 6.18 -19.79
CA THR A 73 -8.27 6.27 -19.89
C THR A 73 -8.87 4.89 -19.99
N PHE A 74 -9.81 4.58 -19.13
CA PHE A 74 -10.57 3.34 -19.06
C PHE A 74 -12.00 3.59 -19.54
N GLN A 75 -12.56 2.66 -20.33
CA GLN A 75 -13.95 2.68 -20.73
C GLN A 75 -14.53 1.26 -20.65
N ALA A 76 -15.46 1.04 -19.72
CA ALA A 76 -16.10 -0.25 -19.45
C ALA A 76 -17.52 -0.30 -20.06
N ASP A 77 -17.64 -0.01 -21.35
CA ASP A 77 -18.90 -0.02 -22.11
C ASP A 77 -19.27 -1.39 -22.67
N ASN A 78 -18.30 -2.31 -22.79
CA ASN A 78 -18.49 -3.65 -23.34
C ASN A 78 -17.83 -4.73 -22.48
N VAL A 79 -18.27 -4.88 -21.24
CA VAL A 79 -17.70 -5.85 -20.29
C VAL A 79 -18.20 -7.26 -20.56
N ASN A 80 -17.28 -8.20 -20.82
CA ASN A 80 -17.58 -9.62 -21.00
C ASN A 80 -17.66 -10.32 -19.63
N LEU A 81 -18.88 -10.58 -19.16
CA LEU A 81 -19.11 -11.25 -17.88
C LEU A 81 -18.83 -12.76 -17.90
N ASP A 82 -18.71 -13.38 -19.08
CA ASP A 82 -18.37 -14.82 -19.16
C ASP A 82 -16.87 -15.00 -18.82
N TYR A 83 -16.04 -13.97 -19.06
CA TYR A 83 -14.62 -14.01 -18.72
C TYR A 83 -14.36 -14.19 -17.22
N ILE A 84 -15.22 -13.64 -16.34
CA ILE A 84 -15.01 -13.75 -14.87
C ILE A 84 -15.15 -15.19 -14.34
N ASP A 85 -15.72 -16.11 -15.09
CA ASP A 85 -15.79 -17.52 -14.75
C ASP A 85 -14.71 -18.38 -15.44
N SER A 86 -13.85 -17.77 -16.27
CA SER A 86 -12.78 -18.45 -16.99
C SER A 86 -11.63 -18.85 -16.06
N GLU A 87 -10.91 -19.90 -16.42
CA GLU A 87 -9.68 -20.30 -15.71
C GLU A 87 -8.60 -19.20 -15.77
N GLU A 88 -8.52 -18.47 -16.87
CA GLU A 88 -7.57 -17.38 -17.05
C GLU A 88 -7.80 -16.26 -16.02
N TYR A 89 -9.05 -15.83 -15.86
CA TYR A 89 -9.42 -14.83 -14.85
C TYR A 89 -9.14 -15.33 -13.42
N ILE A 90 -9.57 -16.55 -13.10
CA ILE A 90 -9.38 -17.17 -11.80
C ILE A 90 -7.88 -17.25 -11.45
N ASN A 91 -7.05 -17.72 -12.39
CA ASN A 91 -5.60 -17.79 -12.23
C ASN A 91 -4.94 -16.41 -12.13
N GLY A 92 -5.43 -15.40 -12.87
CA GLY A 92 -4.98 -14.02 -12.79
C GLY A 92 -5.26 -13.41 -11.41
N CYS A 93 -6.48 -13.61 -10.90
CA CYS A 93 -6.88 -13.16 -9.57
C CYS A 93 -6.08 -13.81 -8.44
N SER A 94 -5.74 -15.10 -8.56
CA SER A 94 -4.96 -15.82 -7.54
C SER A 94 -3.52 -15.29 -7.37
N ARG A 95 -3.00 -14.51 -8.31
CA ARG A 95 -1.64 -13.94 -8.27
C ARG A 95 -1.59 -12.55 -7.65
N LEU A 96 -2.74 -11.86 -7.57
CA LEU A 96 -2.83 -10.46 -7.16
C LEU A 96 -3.87 -10.26 -6.06
N ARG A 97 -3.44 -9.80 -4.89
CA ARG A 97 -4.37 -9.48 -3.79
C ARG A 97 -5.37 -8.37 -4.18
N GLY A 98 -4.93 -7.39 -4.96
CA GLY A 98 -5.76 -6.27 -5.42
C GLY A 98 -6.98 -6.69 -6.24
N SER A 99 -6.97 -7.88 -6.85
CA SER A 99 -8.10 -8.43 -7.62
C SER A 99 -9.38 -8.61 -6.79
N VAL A 100 -9.27 -8.70 -5.46
CA VAL A 100 -10.44 -8.74 -4.57
C VAL A 100 -11.36 -7.53 -4.77
N MET A 101 -10.81 -6.41 -5.21
CA MET A 101 -11.57 -5.16 -5.40
C MET A 101 -12.43 -5.14 -6.67
N PHE A 102 -12.37 -6.16 -7.53
CA PHE A 102 -13.33 -6.34 -8.61
C PHE A 102 -14.73 -6.72 -8.12
N ILE A 103 -14.85 -7.32 -6.92
CA ILE A 103 -16.13 -7.85 -6.43
C ILE A 103 -17.15 -6.74 -6.28
N GLY A 104 -16.79 -5.63 -5.62
CA GLY A 104 -17.69 -4.51 -5.37
C GLY A 104 -18.32 -3.94 -6.66
N PRO A 105 -17.52 -3.46 -7.62
CA PRO A 105 -18.03 -2.88 -8.85
C PRO A 105 -18.74 -3.88 -9.76
N LEU A 106 -18.27 -5.12 -9.87
CA LEU A 106 -18.93 -6.16 -10.66
C LEU A 106 -20.32 -6.48 -10.08
N LEU A 107 -20.39 -6.63 -8.77
CA LEU A 107 -21.66 -6.90 -8.09
C LEU A 107 -22.60 -5.69 -8.16
N GLY A 108 -22.08 -4.48 -7.93
CA GLY A 108 -22.87 -3.24 -7.94
C GLY A 108 -23.51 -2.94 -9.29
N ARG A 109 -22.75 -3.10 -10.39
CA ARG A 109 -23.25 -2.76 -11.74
C ARG A 109 -23.89 -3.94 -12.47
N PHE A 110 -23.32 -5.15 -12.31
CA PHE A 110 -23.72 -6.31 -13.14
C PHE A 110 -24.46 -7.39 -12.33
N GLY A 111 -24.52 -7.25 -11.02
CA GLY A 111 -25.19 -8.22 -10.13
C GLY A 111 -24.48 -9.57 -10.01
N LYS A 112 -23.26 -9.73 -10.54
CA LYS A 112 -22.50 -10.97 -10.52
C LYS A 112 -21.03 -10.69 -10.32
N ALA A 113 -20.37 -11.42 -9.43
CA ALA A 113 -18.93 -11.38 -9.23
C ALA A 113 -18.38 -12.78 -8.93
N THR A 114 -17.23 -13.09 -9.51
CA THR A 114 -16.47 -14.30 -9.26
C THR A 114 -15.05 -13.94 -8.88
N MET A 115 -14.44 -14.68 -7.96
CA MET A 115 -13.05 -14.48 -7.55
C MET A 115 -12.46 -15.78 -7.01
N SER A 116 -11.19 -16.03 -7.33
CA SER A 116 -10.42 -17.06 -6.63
C SER A 116 -9.96 -16.57 -5.25
N GLU A 117 -9.44 -17.47 -4.44
CA GLU A 117 -8.69 -17.07 -3.26
C GLU A 117 -7.53 -16.16 -3.69
N PRO A 118 -7.48 -14.90 -3.21
CA PRO A 118 -6.53 -13.93 -3.71
C PRO A 118 -5.12 -14.21 -3.20
N GLY A 119 -4.15 -14.05 -4.08
CA GLY A 119 -2.73 -14.15 -3.76
C GLY A 119 -2.20 -12.95 -2.93
N GLY A 120 -0.92 -12.66 -3.08
CA GLY A 120 -0.24 -11.52 -2.45
C GLY A 120 0.79 -11.93 -1.39
N ASP A 121 1.24 -10.97 -0.59
CA ASP A 121 2.29 -11.17 0.41
C ASP A 121 1.87 -12.15 1.50
N LYS A 122 2.81 -13.01 1.89
CA LYS A 122 2.63 -13.98 2.98
C LYS A 122 2.94 -13.34 4.34
N ILE A 123 2.04 -12.48 4.81
CA ILE A 123 2.18 -11.68 6.04
C ILE A 123 1.23 -12.10 7.17
N GLY A 124 0.69 -13.32 7.09
CA GLY A 124 -0.32 -13.86 7.98
C GLY A 124 -1.68 -14.05 7.31
N ARG A 125 -2.69 -14.42 8.10
CA ARG A 125 -4.06 -14.59 7.59
C ARG A 125 -4.66 -13.24 7.17
N ARG A 126 -5.19 -13.20 5.98
CA ARG A 126 -5.85 -12.01 5.40
C ARG A 126 -7.25 -12.42 4.97
N ARG A 127 -8.15 -12.48 5.94
CA ARG A 127 -9.53 -12.92 5.73
C ARG A 127 -10.27 -11.99 4.77
N LEU A 128 -11.34 -12.54 4.16
CA LEU A 128 -12.27 -11.82 3.28
C LEU A 128 -13.65 -11.64 3.93
N ASP A 129 -13.77 -12.04 5.19
CA ASP A 129 -15.05 -12.03 5.92
C ASP A 129 -15.72 -10.65 5.87
N THR A 130 -14.96 -9.57 6.15
CA THR A 130 -15.49 -8.20 6.11
C THR A 130 -16.08 -7.84 4.74
N HIS A 131 -15.42 -8.25 3.64
CA HIS A 131 -15.94 -8.03 2.28
C HIS A 131 -17.27 -8.77 2.09
N ILE A 132 -17.25 -10.09 2.36
CA ILE A 132 -18.37 -10.98 2.09
C ILE A 132 -19.58 -10.61 2.95
N LEU A 133 -19.39 -10.45 4.26
CA LEU A 133 -20.44 -10.08 5.19
C LEU A 133 -21.06 -8.71 4.88
N GLY A 134 -20.23 -7.73 4.52
CA GLY A 134 -20.69 -6.40 4.11
C GLY A 134 -21.56 -6.45 2.86
N LEU A 135 -21.12 -7.19 1.84
CA LEU A 135 -21.88 -7.35 0.60
C LEU A 135 -23.17 -8.19 0.78
N GLN A 136 -23.13 -9.21 1.67
CA GLN A 136 -24.34 -9.95 2.05
C GLN A 136 -25.38 -9.04 2.76
N LYS A 137 -24.93 -8.11 3.61
CA LYS A 137 -25.82 -7.11 4.23
C LYS A 137 -26.50 -6.20 3.21
N LEU A 138 -25.82 -5.93 2.08
CA LEU A 138 -26.42 -5.23 0.94
C LEU A 138 -27.39 -6.12 0.12
N GLY A 139 -27.52 -7.40 0.45
CA GLY A 139 -28.45 -8.34 -0.19
C GLY A 139 -27.80 -9.26 -1.22
N ALA A 140 -26.48 -9.38 -1.27
CA ALA A 140 -25.79 -10.33 -2.13
C ALA A 140 -25.90 -11.76 -1.58
N GLU A 141 -26.13 -12.71 -2.47
CA GLU A 141 -26.01 -14.15 -2.20
C GLU A 141 -24.56 -14.57 -2.38
N PHE A 142 -24.06 -15.42 -1.50
CA PHE A 142 -22.68 -15.89 -1.49
C PHE A 142 -22.62 -17.41 -1.58
N SER A 143 -21.68 -17.92 -2.38
CA SER A 143 -21.31 -19.33 -2.41
C SER A 143 -19.79 -19.49 -2.54
N PHE A 144 -19.26 -20.58 -1.97
CA PHE A 144 -17.85 -20.94 -2.06
C PHE A 144 -17.72 -22.35 -2.63
N ASP A 145 -17.02 -22.47 -3.74
CA ASP A 145 -16.67 -23.74 -4.36
C ASP A 145 -15.38 -24.26 -3.70
N MET A 146 -15.52 -25.29 -2.86
CA MET A 146 -14.41 -25.85 -2.08
C MET A 146 -13.36 -26.54 -2.95
N GLU A 147 -13.76 -27.15 -4.09
CA GLU A 147 -12.84 -27.86 -4.98
C GLU A 147 -11.98 -26.89 -5.79
N LYS A 148 -12.62 -25.86 -6.37
CA LYS A 148 -11.97 -24.85 -7.19
C LYS A 148 -11.42 -23.67 -6.39
N ARG A 149 -11.76 -23.56 -5.09
CA ARG A 149 -11.43 -22.42 -4.21
C ARG A 149 -11.87 -21.07 -4.81
N VAL A 150 -13.12 -21.06 -5.29
CA VAL A 150 -13.70 -19.91 -5.98
C VAL A 150 -14.88 -19.35 -5.18
N TYR A 151 -14.87 -18.06 -4.94
CA TYR A 151 -15.96 -17.30 -4.35
C TYR A 151 -16.87 -16.80 -5.46
N ARG A 152 -18.19 -16.98 -5.33
CA ARG A 152 -19.20 -16.41 -6.23
C ARG A 152 -20.20 -15.62 -5.44
N MET A 153 -20.53 -14.44 -5.95
CA MET A 153 -21.57 -13.57 -5.40
C MET A 153 -22.52 -13.16 -6.50
N ASN A 154 -23.81 -13.16 -6.16
CA ASN A 154 -24.88 -12.74 -7.06
C ASN A 154 -25.87 -11.85 -6.31
N ALA A 155 -26.42 -10.86 -7.00
CA ALA A 155 -27.49 -10.02 -6.47
C ALA A 155 -28.43 -9.61 -7.60
N LYS A 156 -29.72 -9.77 -7.41
CA LYS A 156 -30.70 -9.19 -8.35
C LYS A 156 -30.71 -7.66 -8.24
N LYS A 157 -30.59 -7.16 -7.03
CA LYS A 157 -30.52 -5.73 -6.70
C LYS A 157 -29.95 -5.57 -5.31
N LEU A 158 -28.96 -4.71 -5.17
CA LEU A 158 -28.40 -4.35 -3.88
C LEU A 158 -29.28 -3.30 -3.21
N LYS A 159 -29.40 -3.37 -1.88
CA LYS A 159 -30.17 -2.44 -1.05
C LYS A 159 -29.31 -1.87 0.06
N GLY A 160 -29.38 -0.56 0.22
CA GLY A 160 -28.69 0.14 1.29
C GLY A 160 -29.14 -0.33 2.67
N CYS A 161 -28.21 -0.34 3.59
CA CYS A 161 -28.43 -0.74 4.98
C CYS A 161 -27.42 -0.06 5.91
N SER A 162 -27.70 -0.12 7.21
CA SER A 162 -26.73 0.28 8.23
C SER A 162 -25.90 -0.93 8.64
N MET A 163 -24.56 -0.79 8.65
CA MET A 163 -23.66 -1.87 9.02
C MET A 163 -22.50 -1.39 9.88
N LEU A 164 -22.09 -2.24 10.80
CA LEU A 164 -20.84 -2.14 11.54
C LEU A 164 -19.89 -3.19 10.95
N LEU A 165 -18.68 -2.77 10.52
CA LEU A 165 -17.64 -3.68 10.10
C LEU A 165 -16.92 -4.25 11.31
N ASP A 166 -16.56 -5.53 11.24
CA ASP A 166 -15.81 -6.26 12.28
C ASP A 166 -14.37 -5.76 12.40
N GLU A 167 -13.81 -5.24 11.29
CA GLU A 167 -12.50 -4.59 11.25
C GLU A 167 -12.52 -3.38 10.31
N ALA A 168 -11.64 -2.41 10.53
CA ALA A 168 -11.43 -1.29 9.61
C ALA A 168 -10.60 -1.76 8.38
N SER A 169 -11.18 -2.67 7.60
CA SER A 169 -10.54 -3.25 6.42
C SER A 169 -10.55 -2.26 5.27
N VAL A 170 -9.36 -1.89 4.76
CA VAL A 170 -9.24 -0.97 3.61
C VAL A 170 -9.95 -1.54 2.38
N THR A 171 -9.57 -2.73 1.95
CA THR A 171 -10.15 -3.35 0.75
C THR A 171 -11.61 -3.77 0.94
N GLY A 172 -12.00 -4.16 2.16
CA GLY A 172 -13.40 -4.42 2.52
C GLY A 172 -14.26 -3.18 2.41
N THR A 173 -13.81 -2.07 3.00
CA THR A 173 -14.48 -0.76 2.91
C THR A 173 -14.62 -0.32 1.45
N ALA A 174 -13.53 -0.39 0.65
CA ALA A 174 -13.55 -0.03 -0.76
C ALA A 174 -14.58 -0.84 -1.56
N ASN A 175 -14.63 -2.16 -1.39
CA ASN A 175 -15.59 -3.02 -2.07
C ASN A 175 -17.04 -2.68 -1.70
N ILE A 176 -17.30 -2.47 -0.42
CA ILE A 176 -18.65 -2.14 0.06
C ILE A 176 -19.07 -0.77 -0.49
N ILE A 177 -18.19 0.24 -0.49
CA ILE A 177 -18.45 1.56 -1.08
C ILE A 177 -18.79 1.41 -2.56
N MET A 178 -17.94 0.71 -3.34
CA MET A 178 -18.13 0.52 -4.78
C MET A 178 -19.43 -0.22 -5.12
N ALA A 179 -19.88 -1.13 -4.28
CA ALA A 179 -21.17 -1.79 -4.45
C ALA A 179 -22.35 -0.88 -4.02
N ALA A 180 -22.19 -0.15 -2.92
CA ALA A 180 -23.24 0.66 -2.31
C ALA A 180 -23.63 1.90 -3.13
N VAL A 181 -22.70 2.48 -3.92
CA VAL A 181 -22.99 3.66 -4.75
C VAL A 181 -24.10 3.43 -5.79
N LEU A 182 -24.34 2.17 -6.19
CA LEU A 182 -25.40 1.78 -7.11
C LEU A 182 -26.54 0.99 -6.41
N ALA A 183 -26.49 0.84 -5.09
CA ALA A 183 -27.55 0.17 -4.32
C ALA A 183 -28.77 1.07 -4.13
N GLU A 184 -29.96 0.49 -3.98
CA GLU A 184 -31.16 1.27 -3.64
C GLU A 184 -31.15 1.78 -2.22
N GLY A 185 -31.45 3.06 -2.02
CA GLY A 185 -31.56 3.67 -0.70
C GLY A 185 -30.21 4.12 -0.13
N THR A 186 -30.10 4.16 1.19
CA THR A 186 -28.94 4.69 1.89
C THR A 186 -28.17 3.59 2.60
N THR A 187 -26.86 3.59 2.43
CA THR A 187 -25.93 2.73 3.16
C THR A 187 -25.13 3.55 4.17
N THR A 188 -25.06 3.09 5.41
CA THR A 188 -24.20 3.66 6.44
C THR A 188 -23.21 2.62 6.91
N ILE A 189 -21.92 2.94 6.84
CA ILE A 189 -20.82 2.05 7.22
C ILE A 189 -20.16 2.62 8.46
N TYR A 190 -20.24 1.90 9.58
CA TYR A 190 -19.49 2.18 10.81
C TYR A 190 -18.21 1.34 10.82
N ASN A 191 -17.16 1.87 11.44
CA ASN A 191 -15.82 1.29 11.46
C ASN A 191 -15.23 1.11 10.05
N ALA A 192 -15.57 2.03 9.14
CA ALA A 192 -14.98 2.09 7.82
C ALA A 192 -13.49 2.45 7.93
N ALA A 193 -12.66 1.91 7.04
CA ALA A 193 -11.32 2.40 6.82
C ALA A 193 -11.38 3.83 6.27
N CYS A 194 -10.46 4.70 6.68
CA CYS A 194 -10.46 6.11 6.29
C CYS A 194 -9.07 6.63 5.87
N GLU A 195 -8.20 5.74 5.43
CA GLU A 195 -6.91 6.04 4.83
C GLU A 195 -7.06 7.00 3.63
N PRO A 196 -6.02 7.79 3.30
CA PRO A 196 -6.06 8.73 2.17
C PRO A 196 -6.57 8.11 0.86
N TYR A 197 -6.20 6.87 0.57
CA TYR A 197 -6.66 6.17 -0.65
C TYR A 197 -8.16 5.82 -0.63
N ILE A 198 -8.77 5.55 0.54
CA ILE A 198 -10.24 5.41 0.65
C ILE A 198 -10.92 6.76 0.45
N GLN A 199 -10.33 7.82 1.01
CA GLN A 199 -10.84 9.18 0.82
C GLN A 199 -10.81 9.58 -0.66
N GLN A 200 -9.73 9.26 -1.38
CA GLN A 200 -9.61 9.56 -2.81
C GLN A 200 -10.60 8.74 -3.65
N LEU A 201 -10.78 7.46 -3.35
CA LEU A 201 -11.82 6.64 -3.97
C LEU A 201 -13.21 7.30 -3.81
N CYS A 202 -13.56 7.73 -2.58
CA CYS A 202 -14.83 8.41 -2.34
C CYS A 202 -14.95 9.73 -3.12
N ARG A 203 -13.87 10.53 -3.18
CA ARG A 203 -13.83 11.79 -3.94
C ARG A 203 -13.96 11.54 -5.45
N MET A 204 -13.29 10.51 -5.98
CA MET A 204 -13.41 10.09 -7.36
C MET A 204 -14.85 9.66 -7.69
N LEU A 205 -15.45 8.81 -6.87
CA LEU A 205 -16.82 8.37 -7.05
C LEU A 205 -17.83 9.56 -6.98
N ASN A 206 -17.61 10.53 -6.09
CA ASN A 206 -18.42 11.75 -6.05
C ASN A 206 -18.23 12.61 -7.32
N LYS A 207 -17.04 12.69 -7.91
CA LYS A 207 -16.83 13.32 -9.23
C LYS A 207 -17.60 12.59 -10.34
N MET A 208 -17.77 11.27 -10.20
CA MET A 208 -18.55 10.44 -11.12
C MET A 208 -20.07 10.58 -10.89
N GLY A 209 -20.51 11.29 -9.85
CA GLY A 209 -21.93 11.53 -9.56
C GLY A 209 -22.48 10.73 -8.37
N ALA A 210 -21.66 9.98 -7.64
CA ALA A 210 -22.07 9.35 -6.40
C ALA A 210 -22.34 10.39 -5.30
N LYS A 211 -23.05 9.97 -4.26
CA LYS A 211 -23.39 10.80 -3.10
C LYS A 211 -22.84 10.18 -1.83
N ILE A 212 -21.56 10.43 -1.59
CA ILE A 212 -20.84 9.90 -0.42
C ILE A 212 -20.49 11.06 0.52
N SER A 213 -20.82 10.92 1.79
CA SER A 213 -20.48 11.82 2.89
C SER A 213 -19.75 11.10 4.02
N GLY A 214 -19.19 11.86 4.97
CA GLY A 214 -18.37 11.29 6.04
C GLY A 214 -16.95 10.90 5.56
N ILE A 215 -16.50 11.41 4.43
CA ILE A 215 -15.15 11.17 3.90
C ILE A 215 -14.11 11.65 4.93
N ALA A 216 -13.05 10.86 5.13
CA ALA A 216 -12.03 11.04 6.15
C ALA A 216 -12.46 10.69 7.59
N SER A 217 -13.60 10.03 7.75
CA SER A 217 -14.02 9.47 9.03
C SER A 217 -14.28 7.97 8.94
N ASN A 218 -14.43 7.32 10.08
CA ASN A 218 -14.80 5.91 10.15
C ASN A 218 -16.32 5.67 10.05
N LEU A 219 -17.08 6.72 9.76
CA LEU A 219 -18.52 6.68 9.52
C LEU A 219 -18.82 7.28 8.14
N ILE A 220 -19.10 6.41 7.18
CA ILE A 220 -19.39 6.78 5.80
C ILE A 220 -20.87 6.56 5.51
N THR A 221 -21.51 7.55 4.88
CA THR A 221 -22.90 7.45 4.41
C THR A 221 -22.92 7.61 2.89
N ILE A 222 -23.65 6.71 2.22
CA ILE A 222 -23.76 6.62 0.76
C ILE A 222 -25.22 6.59 0.39
N GLU A 223 -25.68 7.56 -0.38
CA GLU A 223 -26.98 7.51 -1.05
C GLU A 223 -26.77 6.90 -2.43
N GLY A 224 -27.40 5.77 -2.69
CA GLY A 224 -27.27 5.09 -3.96
C GLY A 224 -27.86 5.90 -5.12
N VAL A 225 -27.21 5.79 -6.28
CA VAL A 225 -27.64 6.45 -7.52
C VAL A 225 -27.94 5.41 -8.60
N THR A 226 -28.65 5.81 -9.65
CA THR A 226 -29.02 4.89 -10.74
C THR A 226 -27.87 4.63 -11.72
N GLU A 227 -26.98 5.60 -11.88
CA GLU A 227 -25.84 5.54 -12.80
C GLU A 227 -24.73 6.48 -12.36
N LEU A 228 -23.52 6.21 -12.81
CA LEU A 228 -22.32 7.04 -12.63
C LEU A 228 -21.79 7.51 -13.98
N GLY A 229 -21.28 8.75 -14.03
CA GLY A 229 -20.61 9.34 -15.18
C GLY A 229 -19.11 9.05 -15.22
N GLY A 230 -18.44 9.69 -16.19
CA GLY A 230 -16.98 9.70 -16.27
C GLY A 230 -16.34 10.78 -15.41
N CYS A 231 -15.02 10.68 -15.21
CA CYS A 231 -14.24 11.72 -14.56
C CYS A 231 -12.76 11.66 -14.93
N THR A 232 -12.01 12.69 -14.50
CA THR A 232 -10.55 12.66 -14.43
C THR A 232 -10.12 12.71 -12.97
N GLN A 233 -9.28 11.77 -12.57
CA GLN A 233 -8.73 11.65 -11.22
C GLN A 233 -7.20 11.60 -11.31
N ARG A 234 -6.53 12.24 -10.37
CA ARG A 234 -5.09 12.12 -10.20
C ARG A 234 -4.81 11.45 -8.87
N ALA A 235 -4.10 10.32 -8.91
CA ALA A 235 -3.70 9.60 -7.71
C ALA A 235 -2.67 10.40 -6.91
N LEU A 236 -2.76 10.32 -5.58
CA LEU A 236 -1.80 10.91 -4.65
C LEU A 236 -0.41 10.28 -4.82
N PRO A 237 0.66 10.98 -4.42
CA PRO A 237 1.97 10.35 -4.25
C PRO A 237 1.89 9.25 -3.18
N ASP A 238 2.68 8.20 -3.35
CA ASP A 238 2.68 7.06 -2.40
C ASP A 238 3.34 7.45 -1.07
N MET A 239 2.52 7.63 -0.03
CA MET A 239 2.98 7.97 1.31
C MET A 239 3.94 6.93 1.90
N ILE A 240 3.88 5.66 1.44
CA ILE A 240 4.79 4.61 1.88
C ILE A 240 6.17 4.81 1.25
N GLU A 241 6.22 5.22 -0.01
CA GLU A 241 7.47 5.56 -0.67
C GLU A 241 8.10 6.82 -0.05
N VAL A 242 7.29 7.83 0.29
CA VAL A 242 7.76 9.01 1.05
C VAL A 242 8.45 8.60 2.35
N GLY A 243 7.80 7.77 3.16
CA GLY A 243 8.38 7.25 4.41
C GLY A 243 9.65 6.43 4.16
N SER A 244 9.68 5.64 3.09
CA SER A 244 10.86 4.85 2.70
C SER A 244 12.05 5.77 2.37
N PHE A 245 11.83 6.86 1.65
CA PHE A 245 12.89 7.83 1.33
C PHE A 245 13.39 8.61 2.56
N ILE A 246 12.51 8.91 3.52
CA ILE A 246 12.93 9.50 4.80
C ILE A 246 13.88 8.53 5.52
N GLY A 247 13.51 7.25 5.62
CA GLY A 247 14.34 6.22 6.24
C GLY A 247 15.68 6.02 5.50
N MET A 248 15.67 6.00 4.16
CA MET A 248 16.89 5.91 3.34
C MET A 248 17.82 7.08 3.59
N ALA A 249 17.32 8.31 3.54
CA ALA A 249 18.13 9.51 3.76
C ALA A 249 18.79 9.49 5.14
N ALA A 250 18.02 9.11 6.18
CA ALA A 250 18.56 8.99 7.52
C ALA A 250 19.66 7.93 7.62
N MET A 251 19.43 6.72 7.11
CA MET A 251 20.36 5.59 7.20
C MET A 251 21.65 5.84 6.43
N THR A 252 21.59 6.50 5.29
CA THR A 252 22.73 6.76 4.39
C THR A 252 23.40 8.12 4.61
N LYS A 253 23.05 8.87 5.68
CA LYS A 253 23.59 10.23 5.97
C LYS A 253 23.46 11.17 4.77
N SER A 254 22.30 11.16 4.16
CA SER A 254 22.03 11.87 2.92
C SER A 254 21.44 13.27 3.18
N GLU A 255 21.63 14.15 2.19
CA GLU A 255 20.89 15.39 2.05
C GLU A 255 19.93 15.25 0.87
N LEU A 256 18.62 15.23 1.13
CA LEU A 256 17.63 14.84 0.13
C LEU A 256 16.39 15.73 0.22
N THR A 257 15.86 16.13 -0.94
CA THR A 257 14.53 16.72 -1.05
C THR A 257 13.56 15.72 -1.68
N ILE A 258 12.48 15.38 -0.96
CA ILE A 258 11.38 14.58 -1.47
C ILE A 258 10.33 15.55 -1.97
N LYS A 259 10.05 15.52 -3.29
CA LYS A 259 9.18 16.48 -3.98
C LYS A 259 7.73 16.07 -3.98
N ASN A 260 6.82 17.06 -3.89
CA ASN A 260 5.38 16.85 -4.11
C ASN A 260 4.81 15.69 -3.30
N VAL A 261 5.04 15.68 -1.99
CA VAL A 261 4.70 14.56 -1.09
C VAL A 261 3.23 14.50 -0.70
N SER A 262 2.44 15.52 -1.04
CA SER A 262 1.08 15.71 -0.52
C SER A 262 1.05 15.69 1.01
N PHE A 263 1.78 16.62 1.61
CA PHE A 263 2.10 16.61 3.05
C PHE A 263 0.88 16.49 3.95
N GLU A 264 -0.24 17.10 3.57
CA GLU A 264 -1.52 17.04 4.29
C GLU A 264 -2.09 15.61 4.41
N ASN A 265 -1.71 14.71 3.48
CA ASN A 265 -2.17 13.32 3.43
C ASN A 265 -1.17 12.32 4.06
N LEU A 266 -0.06 12.77 4.64
CA LEU A 266 0.91 11.90 5.29
C LEU A 266 0.52 11.48 6.72
N GLY A 267 -0.45 12.17 7.34
CA GLY A 267 -0.91 11.85 8.69
C GLY A 267 0.21 11.80 9.72
N ILE A 268 0.30 10.71 10.48
CA ILE A 268 1.30 10.54 11.55
C ILE A 268 2.70 10.13 11.04
N ILE A 269 2.86 9.86 9.74
CA ILE A 269 4.13 9.36 9.19
C ILE A 269 5.32 10.29 9.52
N PRO A 270 5.25 11.61 9.27
CA PRO A 270 6.35 12.52 9.62
C PRO A 270 6.71 12.49 11.10
N GLU A 271 5.71 12.49 11.97
CA GLU A 271 5.91 12.46 13.41
C GLU A 271 6.58 11.15 13.88
N SER A 272 6.24 10.02 13.26
CA SER A 272 6.85 8.74 13.57
C SER A 272 8.36 8.72 13.31
N PHE A 273 8.81 9.39 12.25
CA PHE A 273 10.24 9.57 11.98
C PHE A 273 10.90 10.60 12.92
N ARG A 274 10.20 11.69 13.30
CA ARG A 274 10.71 12.64 14.31
C ARG A 274 10.96 11.98 15.64
N ARG A 275 10.12 11.04 16.05
CA ARG A 275 10.31 10.24 17.27
C ARG A 275 11.55 9.36 17.24
N LEU A 276 12.03 8.99 16.05
CA LEU A 276 13.33 8.36 15.89
C LEU A 276 14.50 9.36 15.87
N GLY A 277 14.23 10.66 16.02
CA GLY A 277 15.22 11.72 16.01
C GLY A 277 15.54 12.27 14.61
N ILE A 278 14.81 11.87 13.58
CA ILE A 278 15.04 12.35 12.22
C ILE A 278 14.52 13.78 12.07
N LYS A 279 15.42 14.69 11.71
CA LYS A 279 15.10 16.10 11.43
C LYS A 279 14.83 16.27 9.95
N PHE A 280 13.76 16.96 9.64
CA PHE A 280 13.42 17.41 8.28
C PHE A 280 12.54 18.66 8.34
N GLU A 281 12.53 19.39 7.24
CA GLU A 281 11.77 20.63 7.08
C GLU A 281 10.70 20.43 6.00
N GLN A 282 9.50 20.89 6.28
CA GLN A 282 8.48 21.04 5.24
C GLN A 282 8.76 22.33 4.45
N ARG A 283 8.91 22.22 3.13
CA ARG A 283 9.11 23.34 2.21
C ARG A 283 8.00 23.36 1.17
N GLY A 284 6.87 23.99 1.51
CA GLY A 284 5.65 23.89 0.71
C GLY A 284 5.09 22.46 0.77
N ASP A 285 4.99 21.80 -0.38
CA ASP A 285 4.59 20.39 -0.47
C ASP A 285 5.77 19.40 -0.56
N ASP A 286 6.99 19.88 -0.29
CA ASP A 286 8.21 19.08 -0.30
C ASP A 286 8.68 18.81 1.13
N ILE A 287 9.44 17.72 1.30
CA ILE A 287 10.19 17.43 2.53
C ILE A 287 11.68 17.54 2.23
N TYR A 288 12.37 18.46 2.91
CA TYR A 288 13.82 18.56 2.89
C TYR A 288 14.43 17.89 4.12
N ILE A 289 15.34 16.96 3.90
CA ILE A 289 16.04 16.20 4.92
C ILE A 289 17.51 16.64 4.87
N PRO A 290 18.01 17.38 5.89
CA PRO A 290 19.40 17.75 5.96
C PRO A 290 20.26 16.53 6.29
N LYS A 291 21.52 16.55 5.89
CA LYS A 291 22.50 15.53 6.33
C LYS A 291 22.60 15.47 7.85
N GLN A 292 22.44 14.29 8.42
CA GLN A 292 22.49 14.06 9.87
C GLN A 292 23.52 12.96 10.20
N GLU A 293 24.55 13.36 10.93
CA GLU A 293 25.57 12.39 11.40
C GLU A 293 25.05 11.54 12.55
N HIS A 294 24.18 12.08 13.39
CA HIS A 294 23.55 11.40 14.53
C HIS A 294 22.07 11.76 14.64
N TYR A 295 21.28 10.85 15.12
CA TYR A 295 19.89 11.06 15.53
C TYR A 295 19.58 10.17 16.73
N GLU A 296 18.72 10.66 17.64
CA GLU A 296 18.44 10.02 18.93
C GLU A 296 16.95 9.77 19.05
N ILE A 297 16.59 8.55 19.45
CA ILE A 297 15.22 8.12 19.65
C ILE A 297 14.67 8.83 20.90
N ASP A 298 13.48 9.42 20.78
CA ASP A 298 12.77 10.01 21.90
C ASP A 298 12.42 8.95 22.96
N SER A 299 12.25 9.38 24.18
CA SER A 299 11.61 8.61 25.24
C SER A 299 10.21 9.13 25.52
N PHE A 300 9.39 8.35 26.21
CA PHE A 300 8.16 8.86 26.77
C PHE A 300 8.44 9.91 27.86
N ILE A 301 7.41 10.69 28.24
CA ILE A 301 7.52 11.79 29.21
C ILE A 301 8.11 11.34 30.56
N ASP A 302 7.87 10.10 30.94
CA ASP A 302 8.42 9.47 32.15
C ASP A 302 9.82 8.88 31.97
N GLY A 303 10.43 9.06 30.82
CA GLY A 303 11.75 8.51 30.46
C GLY A 303 11.74 7.04 30.06
N SER A 304 10.59 6.40 29.96
CA SER A 304 10.49 5.00 29.51
C SER A 304 10.77 4.85 27.99
N ILE A 305 11.12 3.63 27.59
CA ILE A 305 11.49 3.30 26.20
C ILE A 305 10.31 3.56 25.26
N MET A 306 10.57 4.28 24.17
CA MET A 306 9.60 4.56 23.12
C MET A 306 9.03 3.26 22.53
N ASN A 307 7.72 3.26 22.31
CA ASN A 307 7.01 2.21 21.58
C ASN A 307 6.38 2.80 20.31
N ILE A 308 6.72 2.22 19.15
CA ILE A 308 6.12 2.53 17.87
C ILE A 308 5.28 1.32 17.44
N SER A 309 3.98 1.53 17.24
CA SER A 309 3.06 0.48 16.84
C SER A 309 2.18 0.94 15.67
N ASP A 310 1.82 -0.02 14.82
CA ASP A 310 0.81 0.20 13.79
C ASP A 310 -0.60 0.24 14.37
N ALA A 311 -1.49 0.92 13.67
CA ALA A 311 -2.91 1.00 13.97
C ALA A 311 -3.70 1.41 12.71
N PRO A 312 -5.02 1.14 12.65
CA PRO A 312 -5.88 1.72 11.62
C PRO A 312 -5.72 3.24 11.55
N TRP A 313 -5.82 3.79 10.35
CA TRP A 313 -5.72 5.22 10.12
C TRP A 313 -6.71 6.03 11.00
N PRO A 314 -6.32 7.19 11.59
CA PRO A 314 -5.08 7.93 11.35
C PRO A 314 -3.85 7.46 12.16
N GLY A 315 -3.88 6.26 12.71
CA GLY A 315 -2.68 5.63 13.27
C GLY A 315 -1.62 5.29 12.22
N LEU A 316 -0.49 4.79 12.67
CA LEU A 316 0.64 4.46 11.80
C LEU A 316 0.32 3.26 10.92
N THR A 317 0.49 3.42 9.62
CA THR A 317 0.32 2.33 8.66
C THR A 317 1.31 1.18 8.92
N PRO A 318 0.83 -0.09 8.91
CA PRO A 318 1.71 -1.26 9.09
C PRO A 318 2.78 -1.39 8.00
N ASP A 319 2.59 -0.76 6.86
CA ASP A 319 3.49 -0.84 5.71
C ASP A 319 4.82 -0.09 5.94
N LEU A 320 4.90 0.81 6.92
CA LEU A 320 6.12 1.54 7.27
C LEU A 320 6.84 1.01 8.52
N LEU A 321 6.28 0.06 9.26
CA LEU A 321 6.96 -0.48 10.45
C LEU A 321 8.33 -1.07 10.15
N SER A 322 8.48 -1.77 9.02
CA SER A 322 9.78 -2.32 8.60
C SER A 322 10.81 -1.23 8.31
N VAL A 323 10.38 -0.11 7.72
CA VAL A 323 11.25 1.04 7.44
C VAL A 323 11.65 1.75 8.74
N LEU A 324 10.71 1.98 9.66
CA LEU A 324 11.01 2.57 10.97
C LEU A 324 11.95 1.67 11.79
N LEU A 325 11.74 0.35 11.75
CA LEU A 325 12.60 -0.62 12.42
C LEU A 325 14.03 -0.54 11.90
N VAL A 326 14.24 -0.58 10.58
CA VAL A 326 15.59 -0.52 10.01
C VAL A 326 16.25 0.85 10.28
N THR A 327 15.46 1.94 10.23
CA THR A 327 15.96 3.29 10.52
C THR A 327 16.44 3.41 11.97
N ALA A 328 15.77 2.76 12.91
CA ALA A 328 16.16 2.78 14.32
C ALA A 328 17.54 2.11 14.60
N ILE A 329 18.03 1.24 13.71
CA ILE A 329 19.31 0.51 13.92
C ILE A 329 20.50 1.47 14.09
N GLN A 330 20.53 2.58 13.37
CA GLN A 330 21.62 3.55 13.41
C GLN A 330 21.37 4.72 14.36
N ALA A 331 20.21 4.78 15.00
CA ALA A 331 19.87 5.80 15.98
C ALA A 331 20.65 5.59 17.29
N LYS A 332 20.68 6.60 18.15
CA LYS A 332 21.06 6.44 19.56
C LYS A 332 19.78 6.14 20.35
N GLY A 333 19.84 5.15 21.26
CA GLY A 333 18.71 4.77 22.10
C GLY A 333 18.08 3.44 21.69
N SER A 334 16.92 3.15 22.27
CA SER A 334 16.20 1.89 22.01
C SER A 334 14.72 2.15 21.76
N VAL A 335 14.09 1.33 20.92
CA VAL A 335 12.66 1.41 20.60
C VAL A 335 12.05 0.02 20.53
N LEU A 336 10.84 -0.11 21.07
CA LEU A 336 9.98 -1.28 20.85
C LEU A 336 9.15 -1.06 19.60
N ILE A 337 9.32 -1.90 18.59
CA ILE A 337 8.46 -1.97 17.42
C ILE A 337 7.38 -3.03 17.67
N HIS A 338 6.12 -2.63 17.61
CA HIS A 338 5.00 -3.51 17.89
C HIS A 338 4.04 -3.58 16.70
N GLN A 339 4.09 -4.68 15.98
CA GLN A 339 3.20 -5.03 14.88
C GLN A 339 1.90 -5.59 15.42
N LYS A 340 0.79 -4.85 15.30
CA LYS A 340 -0.54 -5.25 15.82
C LYS A 340 -1.45 -5.83 14.77
N MET A 341 -1.33 -5.36 13.51
CA MET A 341 -2.32 -5.62 12.47
C MET A 341 -2.05 -6.88 11.65
N PHE A 342 -0.81 -7.41 11.65
CA PHE A 342 -0.43 -8.61 10.89
C PHE A 342 0.43 -9.57 11.72
N GLU A 343 0.39 -10.87 11.37
CA GLU A 343 0.99 -11.92 12.19
C GLU A 343 2.46 -12.21 11.86
N SER A 344 2.96 -11.82 10.67
CA SER A 344 4.24 -12.37 10.17
C SER A 344 5.17 -11.33 9.52
N ARG A 345 4.99 -10.04 9.81
CA ARG A 345 5.79 -8.99 9.15
C ARG A 345 7.19 -8.81 9.74
N LEU A 346 7.50 -9.32 10.92
CA LEU A 346 8.79 -9.13 11.58
C LEU A 346 9.81 -10.23 11.32
N PHE A 347 9.48 -11.29 10.60
CA PHE A 347 10.39 -12.41 10.36
C PHE A 347 11.65 -12.06 9.54
N PHE A 348 11.62 -10.97 8.77
CA PHE A 348 12.81 -10.49 8.05
C PHE A 348 13.93 -9.97 8.96
N VAL A 349 13.64 -9.71 10.23
CA VAL A 349 14.57 -9.18 11.24
C VAL A 349 15.83 -10.04 11.38
N ASP A 350 15.71 -11.37 11.18
CA ASP A 350 16.88 -12.27 11.17
C ASP A 350 17.96 -11.82 10.19
N LYS A 351 17.58 -11.28 9.03
CA LYS A 351 18.55 -10.79 8.03
C LYS A 351 19.28 -9.55 8.52
N LEU A 352 18.59 -8.68 9.26
CA LEU A 352 19.19 -7.49 9.88
C LEU A 352 20.13 -7.87 11.02
N ILE A 353 19.80 -8.88 11.83
CA ILE A 353 20.68 -9.44 12.87
C ILE A 353 21.94 -10.02 12.23
N ASP A 354 21.82 -10.77 11.13
CA ASP A 354 22.95 -11.29 10.36
C ASP A 354 23.87 -10.17 9.82
N MET A 355 23.32 -8.99 9.51
CA MET A 355 24.06 -7.80 9.14
C MET A 355 24.73 -7.11 10.35
N GLY A 356 24.45 -7.55 11.57
CA GLY A 356 25.03 -7.02 12.80
C GLY A 356 24.12 -6.07 13.58
N ALA A 357 22.84 -5.93 13.20
CA ALA A 357 21.89 -5.13 13.96
C ALA A 357 21.62 -5.75 15.35
N GLN A 358 21.51 -4.92 16.37
CA GLN A 358 21.17 -5.34 17.72
C GLN A 358 19.65 -5.30 17.90
N ILE A 359 19.00 -6.43 17.63
CA ILE A 359 17.55 -6.56 17.70
C ILE A 359 17.21 -7.79 18.55
N ILE A 360 16.25 -7.62 19.46
CA ILE A 360 15.66 -8.71 20.24
C ILE A 360 14.26 -8.94 19.68
N LEU A 361 14.06 -10.04 18.96
CA LEU A 361 12.74 -10.48 18.53
C LEU A 361 12.05 -11.14 19.72
N CYS A 362 11.13 -10.42 20.35
CA CYS A 362 10.44 -10.91 21.56
C CYS A 362 9.41 -11.99 21.22
N ASP A 363 8.69 -11.78 20.12
CA ASP A 363 7.68 -12.69 19.56
C ASP A 363 7.37 -12.27 18.10
N PRO A 364 6.45 -12.93 17.36
CA PRO A 364 6.13 -12.57 15.99
C PRO A 364 5.65 -11.13 15.79
N HIS A 365 5.20 -10.46 16.85
CA HIS A 365 4.61 -9.14 16.81
C HIS A 365 5.49 -8.03 17.39
N ARG A 366 6.54 -8.36 18.16
CA ARG A 366 7.32 -7.37 18.91
C ARG A 366 8.81 -7.58 18.74
N ALA A 367 9.50 -6.51 18.43
CA ALA A 367 10.96 -6.47 18.34
C ALA A 367 11.50 -5.23 19.06
N VAL A 368 12.51 -5.39 19.90
CA VAL A 368 13.27 -4.28 20.50
C VAL A 368 14.50 -4.04 19.65
N VAL A 369 14.63 -2.83 19.10
CA VAL A 369 15.81 -2.38 18.40
C VAL A 369 16.68 -1.58 19.36
N ILE A 370 17.94 -1.97 19.50
CA ILE A 370 18.97 -1.23 20.24
C ILE A 370 19.84 -0.53 19.20
N GLY A 371 19.68 0.77 19.08
CA GLY A 371 20.38 1.55 18.06
C GLY A 371 21.89 1.64 18.31
N HIS A 372 22.65 1.60 17.23
CA HIS A 372 24.13 1.58 17.25
C HIS A 372 24.76 2.94 17.55
N ASP A 373 24.01 4.05 17.49
CA ASP A 373 24.55 5.41 17.56
C ASP A 373 25.69 5.61 16.53
N ARG A 374 25.58 4.95 15.38
CA ARG A 374 26.57 4.89 14.30
C ARG A 374 27.99 4.44 14.71
N ARG A 375 28.14 3.78 15.86
CA ARG A 375 29.42 3.23 16.33
C ARG A 375 29.85 2.02 15.53
N PHE A 376 28.89 1.33 14.91
CA PHE A 376 29.13 0.16 14.09
C PHE A 376 28.38 0.32 12.76
N THR A 377 29.02 -0.05 11.68
CA THR A 377 28.40 -0.17 10.37
C THR A 377 27.78 -1.57 10.20
N LEU A 378 26.67 -1.64 9.47
CA LEU A 378 26.11 -2.92 9.07
C LEU A 378 27.06 -3.64 8.12
N LYS A 379 27.13 -4.97 8.23
CA LYS A 379 27.96 -5.82 7.36
C LYS A 379 27.18 -6.22 6.11
N PRO A 380 27.81 -6.24 4.94
CA PRO A 380 27.15 -6.68 3.72
C PRO A 380 26.75 -8.16 3.80
N ARG A 381 25.63 -8.52 3.19
CA ARG A 381 25.10 -9.89 3.16
C ARG A 381 24.40 -10.19 1.84
N SER A 382 24.31 -11.49 1.56
CA SER A 382 23.41 -12.03 0.55
C SER A 382 22.08 -12.38 1.24
N MET A 383 20.97 -11.81 0.76
CA MET A 383 19.65 -11.90 1.36
C MET A 383 18.60 -12.19 0.28
N SER A 384 17.38 -12.56 0.68
CA SER A 384 16.26 -12.68 -0.24
C SER A 384 15.10 -11.86 0.28
N SER A 385 14.42 -11.12 -0.61
CA SER A 385 13.23 -10.33 -0.29
C SER A 385 12.03 -11.26 -0.08
N PRO A 386 11.44 -11.31 1.13
CA PRO A 386 10.26 -12.15 1.37
C PRO A 386 8.97 -11.53 0.87
N ASP A 387 8.88 -10.21 0.88
CA ASP A 387 7.73 -9.40 0.47
C ASP A 387 8.18 -7.96 0.11
N ILE A 388 7.23 -7.13 -0.34
CA ILE A 388 7.48 -5.74 -0.77
C ILE A 388 8.12 -4.91 0.35
N ARG A 389 7.59 -4.97 1.56
CA ARG A 389 7.92 -4.06 2.67
C ARG A 389 9.18 -4.49 3.43
N ALA A 390 9.38 -5.77 3.59
CA ALA A 390 10.65 -6.29 4.08
C ALA A 390 11.76 -6.05 3.06
N GLY A 391 11.48 -6.23 1.76
CA GLY A 391 12.44 -5.98 0.68
C GLY A 391 13.01 -4.57 0.70
N ILE A 392 12.16 -3.54 0.83
CA ILE A 392 12.64 -2.15 0.91
C ILE A 392 13.43 -1.89 2.19
N ALA A 393 13.07 -2.47 3.33
CA ALA A 393 13.83 -2.35 4.56
C ALA A 393 15.23 -3.00 4.44
N LEU A 394 15.33 -4.17 3.79
CA LEU A 394 16.60 -4.82 3.50
C LEU A 394 17.46 -4.00 2.54
N LEU A 395 16.84 -3.34 1.53
CA LEU A 395 17.55 -2.43 0.63
C LEU A 395 18.13 -1.23 1.39
N ILE A 396 17.34 -0.60 2.27
CA ILE A 396 17.81 0.50 3.12
C ILE A 396 18.99 0.06 3.99
N ALA A 397 18.91 -1.12 4.59
CA ALA A 397 20.01 -1.69 5.37
C ALA A 397 21.27 -1.92 4.52
N ALA A 398 21.11 -2.51 3.33
CA ALA A 398 22.20 -2.77 2.39
C ALA A 398 22.88 -1.48 1.90
N MET A 399 22.10 -0.42 1.61
CA MET A 399 22.64 0.88 1.22
C MET A 399 23.46 1.55 2.33
N SER A 400 23.14 1.30 3.59
CA SER A 400 23.88 1.82 4.75
C SER A 400 25.02 0.93 5.21
N ALA A 401 25.15 -0.27 4.68
CA ALA A 401 26.23 -1.22 5.01
C ALA A 401 27.58 -0.80 4.39
N ASP A 402 28.66 -1.33 4.93
CA ASP A 402 30.01 -1.11 4.39
C ASP A 402 30.41 -2.29 3.48
N GLY A 403 30.28 -2.12 2.17
CA GLY A 403 30.62 -3.11 1.16
C GLY A 403 29.44 -3.53 0.26
N ILE A 404 29.56 -4.69 -0.40
CA ILE A 404 28.62 -5.15 -1.42
C ILE A 404 27.64 -6.16 -0.83
N SER A 405 26.36 -5.82 -0.86
CA SER A 405 25.25 -6.72 -0.52
C SER A 405 24.54 -7.21 -1.77
N ARG A 406 23.90 -8.39 -1.67
CA ARG A 406 23.03 -8.94 -2.69
C ARG A 406 21.63 -9.18 -2.13
N ILE A 407 20.59 -8.77 -2.86
CA ILE A 407 19.19 -9.06 -2.54
C ILE A 407 18.57 -9.82 -3.71
N ASP A 408 18.23 -11.07 -3.49
CA ASP A 408 17.52 -11.91 -4.44
C ASP A 408 16.00 -11.72 -4.33
N ASN A 409 15.23 -12.23 -5.31
CA ASN A 409 13.77 -12.17 -5.35
C ASN A 409 13.23 -10.73 -5.33
N ILE A 410 13.91 -9.83 -6.06
CA ILE A 410 13.55 -8.41 -6.11
C ILE A 410 12.25 -8.16 -6.86
N GLU A 411 11.73 -9.14 -7.55
CA GLU A 411 10.39 -9.12 -8.14
C GLU A 411 9.32 -8.79 -7.10
N GLN A 412 9.56 -9.10 -5.83
CA GLN A 412 8.69 -8.65 -4.73
C GLN A 412 8.75 -7.12 -4.55
N ILE A 413 9.91 -6.50 -4.69
CA ILE A 413 10.08 -5.04 -4.60
C ILE A 413 9.40 -4.37 -5.79
N ASP A 414 9.58 -4.91 -7.01
CA ASP A 414 8.99 -4.40 -8.26
C ASP A 414 7.46 -4.39 -8.26
N ARG A 415 6.82 -5.16 -7.40
CA ARG A 415 5.38 -5.12 -7.19
C ARG A 415 4.89 -3.83 -6.54
N GLY A 416 5.76 -3.09 -5.89
CA GLY A 416 5.40 -1.91 -5.11
C GLY A 416 6.21 -0.65 -5.39
N TYR A 417 7.36 -0.75 -6.08
CA TYR A 417 8.26 0.36 -6.34
C TYR A 417 8.66 0.36 -7.81
N GLN A 418 8.39 1.48 -8.50
CA GLN A 418 8.68 1.67 -9.91
C GLN A 418 10.14 2.04 -10.12
N ASN A 419 10.88 1.27 -10.96
CA ASN A 419 12.25 1.57 -11.40
C ASN A 419 13.14 2.09 -10.26
N LEU A 420 13.07 1.40 -9.10
CA LEU A 420 13.63 1.91 -7.85
C LEU A 420 15.15 2.11 -7.96
N GLU A 421 15.87 1.15 -8.55
CA GLU A 421 17.32 1.22 -8.73
C GLU A 421 17.75 2.39 -9.62
N GLU A 422 17.04 2.65 -10.72
CA GLU A 422 17.36 3.76 -11.62
C GLU A 422 17.16 5.10 -10.93
N ARG A 423 16.04 5.25 -10.22
CA ARG A 423 15.69 6.46 -9.47
C ARG A 423 16.65 6.72 -8.33
N LEU A 424 17.06 5.71 -7.58
CA LEU A 424 18.04 5.85 -6.50
C LEU A 424 19.46 6.10 -7.05
N ASN A 425 19.85 5.45 -8.14
CA ASN A 425 21.14 5.69 -8.80
C ASN A 425 21.25 7.13 -9.32
N SER A 426 20.15 7.72 -9.79
CA SER A 426 20.14 9.12 -10.27
C SER A 426 20.44 10.14 -9.17
N ILE A 427 20.28 9.77 -7.90
CA ILE A 427 20.57 10.61 -6.72
C ILE A 427 21.78 10.12 -5.91
N GLY A 428 22.58 9.17 -6.46
CA GLY A 428 23.88 8.80 -5.89
C GLY A 428 23.99 7.41 -5.30
N ALA A 429 22.95 6.58 -5.33
CA ALA A 429 23.06 5.16 -4.97
C ALA A 429 23.92 4.40 -6.01
N LYS A 430 24.36 3.20 -5.63
CA LYS A 430 25.04 2.27 -6.54
C LYS A 430 24.37 0.90 -6.46
N ILE A 431 23.36 0.72 -7.27
CA ILE A 431 22.54 -0.50 -7.33
C ILE A 431 22.59 -1.02 -8.76
N THR A 432 22.92 -2.29 -8.94
CA THR A 432 22.90 -2.96 -10.24
C THR A 432 21.88 -4.10 -10.20
N ARG A 433 21.03 -4.18 -11.21
CA ARG A 433 20.13 -5.30 -11.41
C ARG A 433 20.84 -6.40 -12.20
N SER A 434 20.77 -7.65 -11.73
CA SER A 434 21.37 -8.84 -12.35
C SER A 434 20.40 -10.00 -12.49
#